data_d18e3fb1b253afafa01b186154801847
#
_entry.id   d18e3fb1b253afafa01b186154801847
#
_cell.length_a   1.000
_cell.length_b   1.000
_cell.length_c   1.000
_cell.angle_alpha   90.00
_cell.angle_beta   90.00
_cell.angle_gamma   90.00
#
_symmetry.space_group_name_H-M   'P 1'
#
loop_
_entity.id
_entity.type
_entity.pdbx_description
1 polymer ?
#
loop_
_entity_poly.entity_id
_entity_poly.type
_entity_poly.pdbx_seq_one_letter_code
_entity_poly.pdbx_strand_id
1 'polypeptide(L)'
;MCGALVPADCGRLMKPKRTILSVDDNEQSLSHRKIMLETRGYRVASFARGEDALERFIKGGVDLVIADMAMPGLDGPQLIAKIKEMSPQTPAILISSKVRIYDHDSQADVFLTKGMYSPADLLERVRLLLIRKRGPKRMQQRPPTLSGRQIGAA
;
A
#
# COMPACT_ATOMS: atom_id res chain seq x y z
N MET A 1 -38.84 -4.70 19.85
CA MET A 1 -38.46 -4.98 19.15
C MET A 1 -37.20 -5.07 18.52
N CYS A 2 -37.11 -4.77 17.50
CA CYS A 2 -36.02 -5.05 16.71
C CYS A 2 -34.75 -4.44 17.04
N GLY A 3 -34.76 -3.52 17.89
CA GLY A 3 -33.57 -2.97 18.40
C GLY A 3 -32.61 -3.98 18.94
N ALA A 4 -33.14 -5.09 19.16
CA ALA A 4 -32.36 -6.17 19.65
C ALA A 4 -31.29 -6.64 18.72
N LEU A 5 -31.39 -6.19 17.54
CA LEU A 5 -30.40 -6.59 16.61
C LEU A 5 -29.23 -5.68 16.55
N VAL A 6 -29.05 -4.92 17.53
CA VAL A 6 -27.75 -4.35 17.70
C VAL A 6 -26.80 -5.52 17.81
N PRO A 7 -26.07 -5.79 16.80
CA PRO A 7 -25.17 -6.91 16.87
C PRO A 7 -24.26 -6.68 18.06
N ALA A 8 -24.06 -7.73 18.78
CA ALA A 8 -23.10 -7.72 19.86
C ALA A 8 -21.76 -7.12 19.46
N ASP A 9 -21.55 -7.03 18.19
CA ASP A 9 -20.37 -6.41 17.60
C ASP A 9 -20.34 -4.89 17.70
N CYS A 10 -21.41 -4.25 18.07
CA CYS A 10 -21.37 -2.81 18.31
C CYS A 10 -20.50 -2.43 19.50
N GLY A 11 -20.26 -3.35 20.39
CA GLY A 11 -19.34 -3.13 21.49
C GLY A 11 -17.89 -3.46 21.16
N ARG A 12 -17.64 -4.14 20.10
CA ARG A 12 -16.30 -4.30 19.60
C ARG A 12 -16.01 -3.09 18.75
N LEU A 13 -15.07 -2.30 19.21
CA LEU A 13 -14.45 -1.31 18.38
C LEU A 13 -14.15 -1.94 17.03
N MET A 14 -15.04 -1.70 16.09
CA MET A 14 -14.78 -2.10 14.73
C MET A 14 -13.55 -1.36 14.29
N LYS A 15 -12.44 -2.09 14.25
CA LYS A 15 -11.23 -1.56 13.66
C LYS A 15 -11.61 -1.09 12.26
N PRO A 16 -11.38 0.17 11.94
CA PRO A 16 -11.71 0.65 10.61
C PRO A 16 -11.06 -0.26 9.60
N LYS A 17 -11.83 -0.74 8.65
CA LYS A 17 -11.31 -1.58 7.59
C LYS A 17 -10.22 -0.82 6.85
N ARG A 18 -9.11 -1.47 6.63
CA ARG A 18 -8.04 -0.90 5.83
C ARG A 18 -8.46 -0.81 4.39
N THR A 19 -8.17 0.30 3.76
CA THR A 19 -8.50 0.55 2.36
C THR A 19 -7.27 0.34 1.48
N ILE A 20 -7.42 -0.51 0.49
CA ILE A 20 -6.38 -0.83 -0.49
C ILE A 20 -6.79 -0.23 -1.82
N LEU A 21 -5.89 0.54 -2.41
CA LEU A 21 -6.05 1.08 -3.75
C LEU A 21 -5.42 0.09 -4.74
N SER A 22 -6.22 -0.48 -5.63
CA SER A 22 -5.75 -1.45 -6.63
C SER A 22 -5.86 -0.87 -8.03
N VAL A 23 -4.78 -0.86 -8.76
CA VAL A 23 -4.71 -0.27 -10.10
C VAL A 23 -4.11 -1.26 -11.08
N ASP A 24 -4.84 -1.54 -12.14
CA ASP A 24 -4.42 -2.45 -13.19
C ASP A 24 -5.28 -2.18 -14.42
N ASP A 25 -4.70 -2.19 -15.60
CA ASP A 25 -5.46 -2.02 -16.85
C ASP A 25 -6.28 -3.26 -17.21
N ASN A 26 -6.02 -4.39 -16.59
CA ASN A 26 -6.76 -5.62 -16.79
C ASN A 26 -7.89 -5.76 -15.76
N GLU A 27 -9.14 -5.66 -16.23
CA GLU A 27 -10.32 -5.74 -15.38
C GLU A 27 -10.46 -7.08 -14.66
N GLN A 28 -10.05 -8.18 -15.27
CA GLN A 28 -10.09 -9.49 -14.63
C GLN A 28 -9.14 -9.56 -13.44
N SER A 29 -7.95 -9.03 -13.61
CA SER A 29 -6.97 -8.92 -12.51
C SER A 29 -7.50 -8.07 -11.37
N LEU A 30 -8.13 -6.95 -11.69
CA LEU A 30 -8.74 -6.07 -10.69
C LEU A 30 -9.86 -6.77 -9.93
N SER A 31 -10.78 -7.41 -10.65
CA SER A 31 -11.91 -8.11 -10.04
C SER A 31 -11.46 -9.25 -9.13
N HIS A 32 -10.51 -10.04 -9.61
CA HIS A 32 -9.98 -11.16 -8.84
C HIS A 32 -9.29 -10.66 -7.56
N ARG A 33 -8.44 -9.67 -7.71
CA ARG A 33 -7.73 -9.07 -6.57
C ARG A 33 -8.68 -8.45 -5.57
N LYS A 34 -9.71 -7.77 -6.06
CA LYS A 34 -10.74 -7.17 -5.22
C LYS A 34 -11.45 -8.22 -4.36
N ILE A 35 -11.96 -9.26 -4.99
CA ILE A 35 -12.66 -10.35 -4.28
C ILE A 35 -11.75 -10.98 -3.23
N MET A 36 -10.52 -11.28 -3.61
CA MET A 36 -9.55 -11.90 -2.74
C MET A 36 -9.27 -11.06 -1.47
N LEU A 37 -9.06 -9.77 -1.66
CA LEU A 37 -8.75 -8.85 -0.55
C LEU A 37 -9.99 -8.56 0.30
N GLU A 38 -11.15 -8.38 -0.31
CA GLU A 38 -12.40 -8.14 0.42
C GLU A 38 -12.79 -9.34 1.28
N THR A 39 -12.52 -10.55 0.81
CA THR A 39 -12.73 -11.78 1.60
C THR A 39 -11.92 -11.77 2.89
N ARG A 40 -10.82 -11.05 2.93
CA ARG A 40 -9.99 -10.90 4.12
C ARG A 40 -10.34 -9.68 4.97
N GLY A 41 -11.39 -8.98 4.62
CA GLY A 41 -11.89 -7.85 5.39
C GLY A 41 -11.32 -6.49 5.01
N TYR A 42 -10.61 -6.38 3.89
CA TYR A 42 -10.14 -5.10 3.38
C TYR A 42 -11.20 -4.42 2.53
N ARG A 43 -11.14 -3.10 2.45
CA ARG A 43 -11.86 -2.34 1.44
C ARG A 43 -10.96 -2.16 0.25
N VAL A 44 -11.49 -2.36 -0.95
CA VAL A 44 -10.71 -2.23 -2.17
C VAL A 44 -11.32 -1.21 -3.09
N ALA A 45 -10.55 -0.20 -3.45
CA ALA A 45 -10.88 0.76 -4.49
C ALA A 45 -10.07 0.37 -5.74
N SER A 46 -10.77 -0.03 -6.79
CA SER A 46 -10.15 -0.52 -8.02
C SER A 46 -10.29 0.49 -9.13
N PHE A 47 -9.20 0.74 -9.83
CA PHE A 47 -9.16 1.67 -10.97
C PHE A 47 -8.38 1.06 -12.12
N ALA A 48 -8.83 1.33 -13.34
CA ALA A 48 -8.15 0.87 -14.54
C ALA A 48 -7.08 1.85 -15.04
N ARG A 49 -7.07 3.06 -14.48
CA ARG A 49 -6.15 4.12 -14.90
C ARG A 49 -5.42 4.71 -13.69
N GLY A 50 -4.15 5.01 -13.89
CA GLY A 50 -3.33 5.57 -12.82
C GLY A 50 -3.81 6.97 -12.39
N GLU A 51 -4.31 7.78 -13.32
CA GLU A 51 -4.81 9.12 -13.03
C GLU A 51 -6.01 9.09 -12.09
N ASP A 52 -6.96 8.19 -12.36
CA ASP A 52 -8.16 8.03 -11.52
C ASP A 52 -7.79 7.53 -10.13
N ALA A 53 -6.83 6.63 -10.06
CA ALA A 53 -6.31 6.12 -8.81
C ALA A 53 -5.64 7.22 -7.99
N LEU A 54 -4.87 8.09 -8.65
CA LEU A 54 -4.23 9.21 -7.99
C LEU A 54 -5.24 10.20 -7.41
N GLU A 55 -6.30 10.50 -8.16
CA GLU A 55 -7.40 11.34 -7.66
C GLU A 55 -8.05 10.73 -6.43
N ARG A 56 -8.27 9.42 -6.46
CA ARG A 56 -8.82 8.73 -5.29
C ARG A 56 -7.88 8.78 -4.09
N PHE A 57 -6.58 8.66 -4.33
CA PHE A 57 -5.58 8.73 -3.27
C PHE A 57 -5.56 10.12 -2.61
N ILE A 58 -5.67 11.17 -3.40
CA ILE A 58 -5.68 12.56 -2.91
C ILE A 58 -6.84 12.81 -1.94
N LYS A 59 -7.97 12.14 -2.14
CA LYS A 59 -9.12 12.24 -1.24
C LYS A 59 -8.84 11.65 0.16
N GLY A 60 -7.77 10.91 0.30
CA GLY A 60 -7.35 10.35 1.58
C GLY A 60 -8.00 9.00 1.92
N GLY A 61 -7.57 8.44 3.03
CA GLY A 61 -8.13 7.19 3.55
C GLY A 61 -7.57 5.93 2.92
N VAL A 62 -6.51 6.01 2.13
CA VAL A 62 -5.86 4.85 1.53
C VAL A 62 -4.70 4.38 2.41
N ASP A 63 -4.69 3.11 2.74
CA ASP A 63 -3.69 2.51 3.62
C ASP A 63 -2.56 1.79 2.88
N LEU A 64 -2.83 1.30 1.67
CA LEU A 64 -1.87 0.57 0.85
C LEU A 64 -2.25 0.70 -0.62
N VAL A 65 -1.25 0.71 -1.48
CA VAL A 65 -1.42 0.79 -2.93
C VAL A 65 -0.84 -0.43 -3.61
N ILE A 66 -1.60 -1.01 -4.54
CA ILE A 66 -1.12 -2.07 -5.42
C ILE A 66 -1.29 -1.56 -6.84
N ALA A 67 -0.20 -1.46 -7.57
CA ALA A 67 -0.20 -0.96 -8.93
C ALA A 67 0.46 -1.95 -9.89
N ASP A 68 -0.09 -2.05 -11.10
CA ASP A 68 0.58 -2.77 -12.18
C ASP A 68 1.66 -1.90 -12.79
N MET A 69 2.78 -2.49 -13.16
CA MET A 69 3.89 -1.76 -13.73
C MET A 69 3.55 -1.13 -15.08
N ALA A 70 2.88 -1.89 -15.93
CA ALA A 70 2.56 -1.45 -17.29
C ALA A 70 1.10 -1.02 -17.39
N MET A 71 0.87 0.28 -17.45
CA MET A 71 -0.46 0.85 -17.68
C MET A 71 -0.34 2.00 -18.67
N PRO A 72 -1.34 2.21 -19.55
CA PRO A 72 -1.34 3.36 -20.44
C PRO A 72 -1.49 4.66 -19.62
N GLY A 73 -0.81 5.71 -20.06
CA GLY A 73 -0.81 6.98 -19.36
C GLY A 73 0.11 6.98 -18.16
N LEU A 74 -0.42 7.22 -16.98
CA LEU A 74 0.34 7.18 -15.74
C LEU A 74 0.59 5.73 -15.34
N ASP A 75 1.83 5.27 -15.47
CA ASP A 75 2.20 3.90 -15.15
C ASP A 75 2.37 3.66 -13.65
N GLY A 76 2.61 2.39 -13.27
CA GLY A 76 2.75 2.01 -11.87
C GLY A 76 3.85 2.75 -11.12
N PRO A 77 5.10 2.74 -11.62
CA PRO A 77 6.18 3.46 -10.98
C PRO A 77 5.93 4.96 -10.81
N GLN A 78 5.39 5.61 -11.83
CA GLN A 78 5.05 7.03 -11.78
C GLN A 78 3.95 7.31 -10.76
N LEU A 79 2.94 6.47 -10.71
CA LEU A 79 1.86 6.58 -9.73
C LEU A 79 2.40 6.45 -8.31
N ILE A 80 3.23 5.44 -8.08
CA ILE A 80 3.83 5.22 -6.76
C ILE A 80 4.73 6.38 -6.36
N ALA A 81 5.53 6.90 -7.28
CA ALA A 81 6.39 8.06 -7.02
C ALA A 81 5.57 9.27 -6.55
N LYS A 82 4.48 9.58 -7.24
CA LYS A 82 3.59 10.67 -6.87
C LYS A 82 2.93 10.45 -5.50
N ILE A 83 2.51 9.22 -5.22
CA ILE A 83 1.94 8.86 -3.92
C ILE A 83 2.98 9.01 -2.81
N LYS A 84 4.22 8.58 -3.05
CA LYS A 84 5.30 8.69 -2.07
C LYS A 84 5.71 10.14 -1.81
N GLU A 85 5.59 11.03 -2.79
CA GLU A 85 5.80 12.45 -2.58
C GLU A 85 4.78 13.04 -1.61
N MET A 86 3.52 12.62 -1.73
CA MET A 86 2.44 13.09 -0.86
C MET A 86 2.43 12.38 0.48
N SER A 87 2.75 11.09 0.50
CA SER A 87 2.70 10.26 1.70
C SER A 87 3.79 9.18 1.64
N PRO A 88 5.01 9.50 2.07
CA PRO A 88 6.12 8.53 2.05
C PRO A 88 5.86 7.28 2.87
N GLN A 89 4.92 7.35 3.79
CA GLN A 89 4.61 6.26 4.71
C GLN A 89 3.63 5.24 4.13
N THR A 90 2.94 5.57 3.05
CA THR A 90 1.98 4.66 2.43
C THR A 90 2.72 3.52 1.74
N PRO A 91 2.54 2.28 2.19
CA PRO A 91 3.18 1.14 1.53
C PRO A 91 2.62 0.93 0.14
N ALA A 92 3.48 0.54 -0.78
CA ALA A 92 3.15 0.31 -2.17
C ALA A 92 3.71 -1.01 -2.68
N ILE A 93 2.88 -1.76 -3.38
CA ILE A 93 3.26 -3.00 -4.06
C ILE A 93 3.19 -2.76 -5.56
N LEU A 94 4.26 -3.06 -6.25
CA LEU A 94 4.32 -2.99 -7.71
C LEU A 94 4.30 -4.41 -8.28
N ILE A 95 3.39 -4.64 -9.21
CA ILE A 95 3.24 -5.94 -9.87
C ILE A 95 3.72 -5.81 -11.31
N SER A 96 4.61 -6.68 -11.74
CA SER A 96 5.19 -6.67 -13.07
C SER A 96 4.96 -7.99 -13.79
N SER A 97 4.69 -7.94 -15.09
CA SER A 97 4.67 -9.14 -15.93
C SER A 97 6.05 -9.62 -16.35
N LYS A 98 7.07 -8.81 -16.13
CA LYS A 98 8.45 -9.15 -16.51
C LYS A 98 9.27 -9.52 -15.27
N VAL A 99 9.99 -10.61 -15.36
CA VAL A 99 10.85 -11.14 -14.28
C VAL A 99 12.02 -10.21 -13.96
N ARG A 100 12.33 -9.31 -14.86
CA ARG A 100 13.42 -8.40 -14.70
C ARG A 100 12.92 -7.00 -14.56
N ILE A 101 13.04 -6.48 -13.42
CA ILE A 101 13.42 -5.10 -13.28
C ILE A 101 13.47 -4.84 -11.79
N TYR A 102 14.64 -5.00 -11.25
CA TYR A 102 15.00 -4.17 -10.12
C TYR A 102 15.13 -2.78 -10.71
N ASP A 103 14.01 -2.11 -10.88
CA ASP A 103 14.04 -0.70 -11.16
C ASP A 103 14.41 -0.03 -9.85
N HIS A 104 15.68 0.26 -9.70
CA HIS A 104 16.19 0.94 -8.52
C HIS A 104 15.53 2.32 -8.34
N ASP A 105 14.87 2.80 -9.38
CA ASP A 105 14.17 4.08 -9.35
C ASP A 105 12.74 3.97 -8.83
N SER A 106 12.21 2.75 -8.72
CA SER A 106 10.87 2.57 -8.19
C SER A 106 10.87 2.66 -6.67
N GLN A 107 9.97 3.47 -6.16
CA GLN A 107 9.80 3.67 -4.72
C GLN A 107 8.86 2.64 -4.08
N ALA A 108 8.51 1.59 -4.79
CA ALA A 108 7.67 0.52 -4.25
C ALA A 108 8.38 -0.22 -3.11
N ASP A 109 7.61 -0.59 -2.10
CA ASP A 109 8.13 -1.35 -0.97
C ASP A 109 8.28 -2.84 -1.27
N VAL A 110 7.44 -3.35 -2.17
CA VAL A 110 7.44 -4.76 -2.58
C VAL A 110 7.22 -4.86 -4.08
N PHE A 111 7.96 -5.76 -4.70
CA PHE A 111 7.81 -6.12 -6.11
C PHE A 111 7.31 -7.56 -6.21
N LEU A 112 6.29 -7.76 -7.03
CA LEU A 112 5.77 -9.09 -7.32
C LEU A 112 5.75 -9.30 -8.83
N THR A 113 6.10 -10.51 -9.27
CA THR A 113 6.05 -10.85 -10.68
C THR A 113 4.78 -11.65 -10.97
N LYS A 114 3.99 -11.21 -11.96
CA LYS A 114 2.77 -11.92 -12.38
C LYS A 114 3.10 -13.37 -12.70
N GLY A 115 2.29 -14.29 -12.17
CA GLY A 115 2.49 -15.72 -12.38
C GLY A 115 3.52 -16.38 -11.46
N MET A 116 4.28 -15.63 -10.69
CA MET A 116 5.29 -16.16 -9.78
C MET A 116 4.92 -16.02 -8.30
N TYR A 117 3.77 -15.45 -8.01
CA TYR A 117 3.27 -15.37 -6.65
C TYR A 117 1.88 -15.99 -6.57
N SER A 118 1.57 -16.59 -5.43
CA SER A 118 0.24 -17.10 -5.17
C SER A 118 -0.64 -16.00 -4.56
N PRO A 119 -1.97 -16.18 -4.60
CA PRO A 119 -2.86 -15.29 -3.85
C PRO A 119 -2.50 -15.16 -2.38
N ALA A 120 -2.04 -16.25 -1.76
CA ALA A 120 -1.61 -16.26 -0.38
C ALA A 120 -0.37 -15.38 -0.15
N ASP A 121 0.57 -15.38 -1.09
CA ASP A 121 1.76 -14.54 -1.01
C ASP A 121 1.40 -13.06 -1.04
N LEU A 122 0.50 -12.66 -1.93
CA LEU A 122 0.03 -11.28 -1.98
C LEU A 122 -0.66 -10.87 -0.68
N LEU A 123 -1.54 -11.71 -0.17
CA LEU A 123 -2.25 -11.45 1.09
C LEU A 123 -1.28 -11.29 2.26
N GLU A 124 -0.27 -12.13 2.32
CA GLU A 124 0.74 -12.06 3.37
C GLU A 124 1.57 -10.78 3.27
N ARG A 125 1.97 -10.36 2.06
CA ARG A 125 2.68 -9.11 1.86
C ARG A 125 1.83 -7.90 2.28
N VAL A 126 0.56 -7.89 1.91
CA VAL A 126 -0.39 -6.86 2.32
C VAL A 126 -0.48 -6.80 3.85
N ARG A 127 -0.66 -7.95 4.47
CA ARG A 127 -0.76 -8.04 5.93
C ARG A 127 0.50 -7.48 6.62
N LEU A 128 1.66 -7.89 6.16
CA LEU A 128 2.93 -7.47 6.75
C LEU A 128 3.17 -5.96 6.60
N LEU A 129 2.85 -5.41 5.44
CA LEU A 129 3.02 -3.97 5.19
C LEU A 129 2.07 -3.14 6.06
N LEU A 130 0.84 -3.61 6.25
CA LEU A 130 -0.14 -2.92 7.08
C LEU A 130 0.18 -3.01 8.57
N ILE A 131 0.79 -4.09 9.02
CA ILE A 131 1.26 -4.22 10.40
C ILE A 131 2.39 -3.24 10.69
N ARG A 132 3.34 -3.08 9.77
CA ARG A 132 4.44 -2.12 9.92
C ARG A 132 3.95 -0.70 10.14
N LYS A 133 2.83 -0.34 9.54
CA LYS A 133 2.21 0.98 9.73
C LYS A 133 1.70 1.18 11.15
N ARG A 134 1.50 0.11 11.91
CA ARG A 134 1.01 0.16 13.28
C ARG A 134 2.13 0.18 14.33
N GLY A 135 3.34 -0.07 13.91
CA GLY A 135 4.47 -0.03 14.83
C GLY A 135 4.61 1.35 15.48
N PRO A 136 5.17 1.41 16.69
CA PRO A 136 5.52 2.69 17.26
C PRO A 136 6.33 3.43 16.20
N LYS A 137 5.99 4.69 16.00
CA LYS A 137 6.82 5.56 15.18
C LYS A 137 8.24 5.33 15.67
N ARG A 138 9.03 4.63 14.90
CA ARG A 138 10.45 4.66 15.13
C ARG A 138 10.78 6.14 15.13
N MET A 139 11.04 6.65 16.29
CA MET A 139 11.78 7.88 16.36
C MET A 139 12.92 7.64 15.42
N GLN A 140 12.92 8.40 14.34
CA GLN A 140 14.12 8.51 13.56
C GLN A 140 15.17 8.85 14.59
N GLN A 141 15.95 7.88 14.94
CA GLN A 141 17.16 8.17 15.64
C GLN A 141 17.89 9.12 14.69
N ARG A 142 17.77 10.38 15.02
CA ARG A 142 18.71 11.31 14.44
C ARG A 142 20.04 10.64 14.60
N PRO A 143 20.78 10.46 13.51
CA PRO A 143 22.15 10.02 13.67
C PRO A 143 22.73 10.93 14.74
N PRO A 144 23.44 10.38 15.70
CA PRO A 144 24.04 11.23 16.70
C PRO A 144 24.78 12.29 15.91
N THR A 145 24.29 13.50 16.03
CA THR A 145 25.07 14.59 15.54
C THR A 145 26.38 14.42 16.27
N LEU A 146 27.36 14.12 15.54
CA LEU A 146 28.71 14.30 15.98
C LEU A 146 28.91 15.79 16.13
N SER A 147 27.94 16.41 16.84
CA SER A 147 28.09 17.80 17.10
C SER A 147 29.24 17.90 18.03
N GLY A 148 30.24 18.32 17.40
CA GLY A 148 31.11 19.11 18.13
C GLY A 148 31.59 18.46 19.40
N ARG A 149 32.03 17.34 19.17
CA ARG A 149 33.14 17.18 19.98
C ARG A 149 34.18 18.09 19.43
N GLN A 150 33.92 19.26 19.66
CA GLN A 150 34.95 20.14 19.93
C GLN A 150 35.75 19.50 20.91
N ILE A 151 36.58 18.75 20.46
CA ILE A 151 37.69 18.54 21.26
C ILE A 151 38.30 19.85 21.30
N GLY A 152 37.96 20.54 22.26
CA GLY A 152 38.78 21.60 22.61
C GLY A 152 40.11 21.03 22.85
N ALA A 153 40.76 20.86 21.86
CA ALA A 153 42.09 20.54 22.04
C ALA A 153 42.70 21.75 22.60
N ALA A 154 43.07 21.69 23.63
CA ALA A 154 43.92 22.72 24.03
C ALA A 154 45.00 22.88 23.97
#